data_bbf7783fcce3c573b0da20a617dbc27d
#
_entry.id   bbf7783fcce3c573b0da20a617dbc27d
#
_cell.length_a   1.000
_cell.length_b   1.000
_cell.length_c   1.000
_cell.angle_alpha   90.00
_cell.angle_beta   90.00
_cell.angle_gamma   90.00
#
_symmetry.space_group_name_H-M   'P 1'
#
loop_
_entity.id
_entity.type
_entity.pdbx_description
1 polymer ?
#
loop_
_entity_poly.entity_id
_entity_poly.type
_entity_poly.pdbx_seq_one_letter_code
_entity_poly.pdbx_strand_id
1 'polypeptide(L)'
;MSSNKLLFFVDEGGFDDYTPLFARLGFSVDFENSQRKAVKLAKKNKYQVLVAEFSYNPEFRDRVSNIESLLATLESHSPEAKIIILFDKINQTQLDQLKQRYKTDCTLAFPVIEEKLMACFN
;
A
#
# COMPACT_ATOMS: atom_id res chain seq x y z
N MET A 1 -7.69 23.58 -2.07
CA MET A 1 -8.06 22.42 -2.86
C MET A 1 -7.43 21.17 -2.30
N SER A 2 -8.24 20.22 -1.96
CA SER A 2 -7.73 18.93 -1.54
C SER A 2 -7.24 18.19 -2.77
N SER A 3 -5.97 17.82 -2.79
CA SER A 3 -5.46 16.94 -3.83
C SER A 3 -5.77 15.51 -3.41
N ASN A 4 -6.51 14.80 -4.26
CA ASN A 4 -6.80 13.38 -4.03
C ASN A 4 -5.63 12.56 -4.54
N LYS A 5 -4.56 12.49 -3.75
CA LYS A 5 -3.37 11.75 -4.15
C LYS A 5 -3.39 10.33 -3.57
N LEU A 6 -3.08 9.38 -4.43
CA LEU A 6 -2.96 7.98 -4.08
C LEU A 6 -1.58 7.47 -4.49
N LEU A 7 -0.90 6.82 -3.56
CA LEU A 7 0.36 6.15 -3.85
C LEU A 7 0.09 4.66 -4.04
N PHE A 8 0.44 4.15 -5.23
CA PHE A 8 0.27 2.75 -5.57
C PHE A 8 1.65 2.10 -5.67
N PHE A 9 1.98 1.27 -4.69
CA PHE A 9 3.28 0.62 -4.61
C PHE A 9 3.14 -0.88 -4.86
N VAL A 10 3.86 -1.38 -5.88
CA VAL A 10 3.91 -2.80 -6.22
C VAL A 10 5.39 -3.20 -6.34
N ASP A 11 5.85 -4.08 -5.47
CA ASP A 11 7.26 -4.46 -5.39
C ASP A 11 7.61 -5.61 -6.35
N GLU A 12 6.94 -6.75 -6.16
CA GLU A 12 7.24 -7.95 -6.94
C GLU A 12 6.34 -8.11 -8.16
N GLY A 13 5.19 -7.48 -8.13
CA GLY A 13 4.21 -7.59 -9.20
C GLY A 13 3.26 -8.76 -9.02
N GLY A 14 2.67 -9.20 -10.12
CA GLY A 14 1.65 -10.24 -10.09
C GLY A 14 0.24 -9.71 -9.88
N PHE A 15 0.10 -8.43 -9.60
CA PHE A 15 -1.20 -7.76 -9.49
C PHE A 15 -1.48 -6.99 -10.78
N ASP A 16 -2.77 -6.86 -11.10
CA ASP A 16 -3.18 -6.04 -12.24
C ASP A 16 -2.85 -4.58 -12.00
N ASP A 17 -2.73 -3.81 -13.09
CA ASP A 17 -2.55 -2.37 -12.97
C ASP A 17 -3.90 -1.72 -12.70
N TYR A 18 -4.11 -1.31 -11.45
CA TYR A 18 -5.36 -0.66 -11.03
C TYR A 18 -5.33 0.85 -11.20
N THR A 19 -4.27 1.41 -11.79
CA THR A 19 -4.19 2.86 -11.98
C THR A 19 -5.41 3.45 -12.68
N PRO A 20 -5.94 2.85 -13.78
CA PRO A 20 -7.16 3.38 -14.40
C PRO A 20 -8.36 3.38 -13.45
N LEU A 21 -8.49 2.35 -12.61
CA LEU A 21 -9.57 2.28 -11.64
C LEU A 21 -9.47 3.43 -10.63
N PHE A 22 -8.27 3.64 -10.07
CA PHE A 22 -8.07 4.72 -9.10
C PHE A 22 -8.30 6.09 -9.72
N ALA A 23 -7.90 6.27 -10.97
CA ALA A 23 -8.15 7.52 -11.69
C ALA A 23 -9.65 7.78 -11.86
N ARG A 24 -10.42 6.74 -12.15
CA ARG A 24 -11.88 6.86 -12.26
C ARG A 24 -12.53 7.23 -10.93
N LEU A 25 -11.91 6.83 -9.82
CA LEU A 25 -12.39 7.21 -8.49
C LEU A 25 -12.00 8.63 -8.09
N GLY A 26 -11.27 9.34 -8.95
CA GLY A 26 -10.92 10.73 -8.72
C GLY A 26 -9.54 10.96 -8.15
N PHE A 27 -8.69 9.93 -8.13
CA PHE A 27 -7.35 10.05 -7.57
C PHE A 27 -6.31 10.38 -8.61
N SER A 28 -5.34 11.20 -8.20
CA SER A 28 -4.09 11.38 -8.93
C SER A 28 -3.12 10.30 -8.41
N VAL A 29 -2.73 9.37 -9.27
CA VAL A 29 -1.98 8.18 -8.87
C VAL A 29 -0.50 8.37 -9.12
N ASP A 30 0.31 8.16 -8.08
CA ASP A 30 1.75 8.02 -8.21
C ASP A 30 2.06 6.52 -8.07
N PHE A 31 2.59 5.94 -9.13
CA PHE A 31 2.95 4.52 -9.13
C PHE A 31 4.44 4.36 -8.89
N GLU A 32 4.81 3.44 -7.99
CA GLU A 32 6.20 3.08 -7.75
C GLU A 32 6.36 1.59 -7.57
N ASN A 33 7.48 1.08 -8.08
CA ASN A 33 7.87 -0.31 -7.87
C ASN A 33 9.16 -0.43 -7.04
N SER A 34 9.63 0.68 -6.49
CA SER A 34 10.81 0.73 -5.62
C SER A 34 10.39 1.30 -4.28
N GLN A 35 10.64 0.55 -3.21
CA GLN A 35 10.34 1.02 -1.85
C GLN A 35 11.06 2.34 -1.56
N ARG A 36 12.32 2.43 -1.96
CA ARG A 36 13.12 3.64 -1.74
C ARG A 36 12.47 4.87 -2.38
N LYS A 37 12.01 4.74 -3.62
CA LYS A 37 11.36 5.84 -4.33
C LYS A 37 9.99 6.14 -3.74
N ALA A 38 9.26 5.12 -3.34
CA ALA A 38 7.95 5.31 -2.69
C ALA A 38 8.10 6.08 -1.38
N VAL A 39 9.11 5.75 -0.58
CA VAL A 39 9.39 6.47 0.66
C VAL A 39 9.71 7.94 0.37
N LYS A 40 10.51 8.22 -0.66
CA LYS A 40 10.81 9.60 -1.04
C LYS A 40 9.56 10.38 -1.41
N LEU A 41 8.67 9.77 -2.18
CA LEU A 41 7.40 10.40 -2.54
C LEU A 41 6.55 10.66 -1.31
N ALA A 42 6.50 9.71 -0.38
CA ALA A 42 5.71 9.84 0.84
C ALA A 42 6.22 10.97 1.74
N LYS A 43 7.52 11.27 1.68
CA LYS A 43 8.10 12.39 2.43
C LYS A 43 7.77 13.75 1.81
N LYS A 44 7.59 13.80 0.50
CA LYS A 44 7.40 15.05 -0.23
C LYS A 44 5.94 15.43 -0.43
N ASN A 45 5.04 14.46 -0.36
CA ASN A 45 3.63 14.66 -0.66
C ASN A 45 2.76 14.17 0.46
N LYS A 46 1.56 14.74 0.57
CA LYS A 46 0.53 14.18 1.43
C LYS A 46 -0.37 13.31 0.58
N TYR A 47 -0.53 12.06 1.00
CA TYR A 47 -1.38 11.10 0.31
C TYR A 47 -2.65 10.87 1.11
N GLN A 48 -3.75 10.71 0.40
CA GLN A 48 -5.02 10.34 1.02
C GLN A 48 -5.18 8.83 1.09
N VAL A 49 -4.51 8.11 0.20
CA VAL A 49 -4.60 6.65 0.14
C VAL A 49 -3.24 6.07 -0.23
N LEU A 50 -2.89 4.97 0.42
CA LEU A 50 -1.82 4.09 0.00
C LEU A 50 -2.43 2.75 -0.38
N VAL A 51 -2.13 2.26 -1.59
CA VAL A 51 -2.39 0.88 -1.98
C VAL A 51 -1.03 0.24 -2.20
N ALA A 52 -0.67 -0.73 -1.37
CA ALA A 52 0.67 -1.31 -1.37
C ALA A 52 0.63 -2.82 -1.38
N GLU A 53 1.52 -3.41 -2.16
CA GLU A 53 1.75 -4.85 -2.13
C GLU A 53 2.63 -5.20 -0.94
N PHE A 54 2.15 -6.10 -0.09
CA PHE A 54 2.93 -6.67 1.00
C PHE A 54 3.65 -7.91 0.50
N SER A 55 4.96 -7.95 0.67
CA SER A 55 5.73 -9.16 0.42
C SER A 55 6.69 -9.40 1.58
N TYR A 56 7.02 -10.66 1.79
CA TYR A 56 7.91 -11.07 2.87
C TYR A 56 8.95 -12.03 2.29
N ASN A 57 10.22 -11.71 2.53
CA ASN A 57 11.33 -12.56 2.11
C ASN A 57 12.04 -13.09 3.35
N PRO A 58 11.98 -14.41 3.62
CA PRO A 58 12.58 -14.98 4.82
C PRO A 58 14.12 -14.86 4.86
N GLU A 59 14.75 -14.54 3.73
CA GLU A 59 16.20 -14.32 3.69
C GLU A 59 16.60 -13.00 4.36
N PHE A 60 15.67 -12.06 4.51
CA PHE A 60 15.91 -10.78 5.17
C PHE A 60 15.39 -10.85 6.60
N ARG A 61 16.21 -11.41 7.49
CA ARG A 61 15.80 -11.69 8.87
C ARG A 61 15.44 -10.45 9.67
N ASP A 62 16.00 -9.31 9.32
CA ASP A 62 15.81 -8.06 10.07
C ASP A 62 14.62 -7.26 9.56
N ARG A 63 13.90 -7.76 8.53
CA ARG A 63 12.75 -7.07 7.95
C ARG A 63 11.50 -7.91 8.11
N VAL A 64 10.48 -7.32 8.69
CA VAL A 64 9.18 -7.96 8.77
C VAL A 64 8.50 -7.93 7.40
N SER A 65 8.71 -6.84 6.65
CA SER A 65 8.11 -6.69 5.34
C SER A 65 8.86 -5.71 4.47
N ASN A 66 8.47 -5.66 3.20
CA ASN A 66 8.98 -4.71 2.22
C ASN A 66 8.43 -3.28 2.41
N ILE A 67 7.41 -3.10 3.23
CA ILE A 67 6.70 -1.81 3.30
C ILE A 67 6.74 -1.13 4.68
N GLU A 68 7.49 -1.67 5.64
CA GLU A 68 7.52 -1.07 6.98
C GLU A 68 8.02 0.38 6.96
N SER A 69 9.09 0.66 6.22
CA SER A 69 9.60 2.02 6.13
C SER A 69 8.59 2.97 5.49
N LEU A 70 7.86 2.48 4.49
CA LEU A 70 6.84 3.26 3.82
C LEU A 70 5.68 3.57 4.76
N LEU A 71 5.22 2.57 5.52
CA LEU A 71 4.14 2.77 6.48
C LEU A 71 4.55 3.74 7.59
N ALA A 72 5.77 3.61 8.10
CA ALA A 72 6.28 4.52 9.13
C ALA A 72 6.35 5.96 8.59
N THR A 73 6.79 6.13 7.35
CA THR A 73 6.86 7.44 6.73
C THR A 73 5.48 8.06 6.57
N LEU A 74 4.49 7.28 6.14
CA LEU A 74 3.13 7.77 5.99
C LEU A 74 2.51 8.15 7.33
N GLU A 75 2.80 7.38 8.38
CA GLU A 75 2.32 7.72 9.72
C GLU A 75 2.76 9.12 10.13
N SER A 76 4.00 9.50 9.76
CA SER A 76 4.54 10.81 10.10
C SER A 76 4.05 11.92 9.18
N HIS A 77 3.93 11.65 7.89
CA HIS A 77 3.67 12.68 6.87
C HIS A 77 2.23 12.74 6.40
N SER A 78 1.51 11.64 6.46
CA SER A 78 0.12 11.54 6.02
C SER A 78 -0.67 10.66 7.00
N PRO A 79 -0.79 11.09 8.27
CA PRO A 79 -1.38 10.22 9.30
C PRO A 79 -2.83 9.83 9.06
N GLU A 80 -3.53 10.58 8.22
CA GLU A 80 -4.93 10.29 7.90
C GLU A 80 -5.11 9.45 6.65
N ALA A 81 -4.00 9.05 6.00
CA ALA A 81 -4.07 8.25 4.79
C ALA A 81 -4.75 6.91 5.05
N LYS A 82 -5.63 6.52 4.14
CA LYS A 82 -6.22 5.19 4.17
C LYS A 82 -5.19 4.19 3.66
N ILE A 83 -4.96 3.12 4.39
CA ILE A 83 -3.95 2.11 4.07
C ILE A 83 -4.63 0.84 3.57
N ILE A 84 -4.40 0.51 2.31
CA ILE A 84 -4.94 -0.69 1.67
C ILE A 84 -3.76 -1.59 1.30
N ILE A 85 -3.77 -2.83 1.78
CA ILE A 85 -2.68 -3.78 1.58
C ILE A 85 -3.16 -4.92 0.69
N LEU A 86 -2.39 -5.19 -0.37
CA LEU A 86 -2.60 -6.34 -1.24
C LEU A 86 -1.53 -7.38 -0.91
N PHE A 87 -1.93 -8.63 -0.73
CA PHE A 87 -0.97 -9.64 -0.27
C PHE A 87 -1.31 -11.03 -0.80
N ASP A 88 -0.33 -11.92 -0.76
CA ASP A 88 -0.53 -13.34 -1.02
C ASP A 88 -0.81 -14.05 0.31
N LYS A 89 -1.77 -14.95 0.33
CA LYS A 89 -2.18 -15.69 1.54
C LYS A 89 -1.02 -16.44 2.20
N ILE A 90 -0.01 -16.79 1.44
CA ILE A 90 1.18 -17.45 1.99
C ILE A 90 1.87 -16.58 3.04
N ASN A 91 1.68 -15.26 2.97
CA ASN A 91 2.28 -14.31 3.87
C ASN A 91 1.32 -13.82 4.97
N GLN A 92 0.22 -14.53 5.21
CA GLN A 92 -0.81 -14.08 6.16
C GLN A 92 -0.25 -13.85 7.56
N THR A 93 0.59 -14.76 8.04
CA THR A 93 1.16 -14.65 9.40
C THR A 93 2.00 -13.39 9.54
N GLN A 94 2.83 -13.11 8.55
CA GLN A 94 3.69 -11.94 8.56
C GLN A 94 2.87 -10.65 8.44
N LEU A 95 1.80 -10.69 7.65
CA LEU A 95 0.89 -9.56 7.55
C LEU A 95 0.21 -9.28 8.89
N ASP A 96 -0.22 -10.32 9.60
CA ASP A 96 -0.83 -10.17 10.91
C ASP A 96 0.11 -9.48 11.90
N GLN A 97 1.40 -9.78 11.83
CA GLN A 97 2.41 -9.12 12.65
C GLN A 97 2.54 -7.64 12.28
N LEU A 98 2.51 -7.33 10.99
CA LEU A 98 2.56 -5.96 10.51
C LEU A 98 1.36 -5.14 11.02
N LYS A 99 0.18 -5.75 11.00
CA LYS A 99 -1.06 -5.10 11.43
C LYS A 99 -1.05 -4.75 12.91
N GLN A 100 -0.24 -5.43 13.71
CA GLN A 100 -0.09 -5.09 15.12
C GLN A 100 0.74 -3.84 15.35
N ARG A 101 1.60 -3.49 14.38
CA ARG A 101 2.50 -2.34 14.49
C ARG A 101 1.99 -1.10 13.78
N TYR A 102 1.25 -1.30 12.70
CA TYR A 102 0.82 -0.21 11.82
C TYR A 102 -0.67 -0.32 11.54
N LYS A 103 -1.29 0.84 11.41
CA LYS A 103 -2.69 0.92 11.01
C LYS A 103 -2.85 0.40 9.59
N THR A 104 -3.84 -0.46 9.36
CA THR A 104 -4.28 -0.87 8.04
C THR A 104 -5.80 -0.78 7.99
N ASP A 105 -6.32 -0.19 6.93
CA ASP A 105 -7.77 0.00 6.80
C ASP A 105 -8.44 -1.13 6.04
N CYS A 106 -7.71 -1.74 5.11
CA CYS A 106 -8.25 -2.81 4.28
C CYS A 106 -7.11 -3.72 3.83
N THR A 107 -7.33 -5.03 3.88
CA THR A 107 -6.36 -6.00 3.38
C THR A 107 -7.07 -6.94 2.42
N LEU A 108 -6.49 -7.16 1.24
CA LEU A 108 -7.07 -7.99 0.20
C LEU A 108 -6.06 -9.03 -0.25
N ALA A 109 -6.47 -10.29 -0.19
CA ALA A 109 -5.63 -11.41 -0.61
C ALA A 109 -5.65 -11.56 -2.13
N PHE A 110 -4.51 -11.92 -2.71
CA PHE A 110 -4.42 -12.27 -4.13
C PHE A 110 -5.15 -13.59 -4.39
N PRO A 111 -5.88 -13.75 -5.50
CA PRO A 111 -6.16 -12.75 -6.53
C PRO A 111 -7.17 -11.71 -6.06
N VAL A 112 -6.86 -10.44 -6.34
CA VAL A 112 -7.69 -9.32 -5.89
C VAL A 112 -8.95 -9.22 -6.75
N ILE A 113 -10.09 -9.15 -6.09
CA ILE A 113 -11.38 -8.94 -6.77
C ILE A 113 -11.64 -7.44 -6.80
N GLU A 114 -11.82 -6.89 -8.00
CA GLU A 114 -11.96 -5.45 -8.20
C GLU A 114 -13.09 -4.85 -7.36
N GLU A 115 -14.22 -5.54 -7.25
CA GLU A 115 -15.34 -5.06 -6.43
C GLU A 115 -14.95 -4.89 -4.96
N LYS A 116 -14.15 -5.80 -4.44
CA LYS A 116 -13.67 -5.71 -3.06
C LYS A 116 -12.69 -4.58 -2.89
N LEU A 117 -11.83 -4.36 -3.89
CA LEU A 117 -10.91 -3.24 -3.88
C LEU A 117 -11.67 -1.91 -3.87
N MET A 118 -12.69 -1.79 -4.71
CA MET A 118 -13.52 -0.59 -4.74
C MET A 118 -14.20 -0.33 -3.41
N ALA A 119 -14.66 -1.39 -2.74
CA ALA A 119 -15.32 -1.26 -1.45
C ALA A 119 -14.40 -0.69 -0.36
N CYS A 120 -13.09 -0.85 -0.51
CA CYS A 120 -12.12 -0.28 0.44
C CYS A 120 -12.12 1.24 0.45
N PHE A 121 -12.67 1.87 -0.59
CA PHE A 121 -12.71 3.33 -0.70
C PHE A 121 -14.01 3.94 -0.16
N ASN A 122 -14.94 3.14 0.28
CA ASN A 122 -16.22 3.63 0.81
C ASN A 122 -16.17 3.88 2.31
#